data_3491cb2d87fb9b14c52c7a302b53a4b0
#
_entry.id   3491cb2d87fb9b14c52c7a302b53a4b0
#
_cell.length_a   1.000
_cell.length_b   1.000
_cell.length_c   1.000
_cell.angle_alpha   90.00
_cell.angle_beta   90.00
_cell.angle_gamma   90.00
#
_symmetry.space_group_name_H-M   'P 1'
#
loop_
_entity.id
_entity.type
_entity.pdbx_description
1 polymer ?
#
loop_
_entity_poly.entity_id
_entity_poly.type
_entity_poly.pdbx_seq_one_letter_code
_entity_poly.pdbx_strand_id
1 'polypeptide(L)'
;MNLVVYAVPIFILAILVELAYGLAVHRNTYRLNDSFSSLALGVLSQARRFVTLGVGGYVYHLITVYFSLPLMDASHWFTWVLAMVLYDFCYYWLHRLGHERTILWAAHVAHHQSEDYNLTTALRQTSTGFLLGWIFYIPMYLVGIPAEVVVTVGSINLIYQFWVHTEHLPKLGWYEWIFVTPSNHRVHHAQNDIYLDRNYGGLFILWDRLFGTFQEELDEEPVVYGIRGPLKSWNPVRALTHIYVDMARDSWRTADWRDKLRVWVSRTGWRPADVAASDPREKIDPAHFVKYDPRVPGPVSLYALFQLVAAVLLLNFMENAELAYGQGVAL
;
A
#
# COMPACT_ATOMS: atom_id res chain seq x y z
N MET A 1 4.06 -11.21 -17.06
CA MET A 1 4.02 -9.83 -17.65
C MET A 1 3.61 -8.86 -16.56
N ASN A 2 4.27 -7.71 -16.42
CA ASN A 2 3.83 -6.68 -15.47
C ASN A 2 2.72 -5.83 -16.11
N LEU A 3 1.47 -6.11 -15.76
CA LEU A 3 0.29 -5.45 -16.34
C LEU A 3 0.05 -4.04 -15.81
N VAL A 4 0.66 -3.67 -14.68
CA VAL A 4 0.45 -2.36 -14.03
C VAL A 4 0.86 -1.21 -14.95
N VAL A 5 1.93 -1.38 -15.72
CA VAL A 5 2.41 -0.33 -16.67
C VAL A 5 1.32 0.02 -17.68
N TYR A 6 0.60 -0.98 -18.19
CA TYR A 6 -0.50 -0.77 -19.14
C TYR A 6 -1.77 -0.23 -18.48
N ALA A 7 -1.92 -0.41 -17.16
CA ALA A 7 -3.06 0.09 -16.41
C ALA A 7 -2.93 1.58 -16.03
N VAL A 8 -1.72 2.15 -15.99
CA VAL A 8 -1.49 3.55 -15.56
C VAL A 8 -2.34 4.57 -16.34
N PRO A 9 -2.44 4.54 -17.68
CA PRO A 9 -3.31 5.47 -18.41
C PRO A 9 -4.79 5.33 -17.99
N ILE A 10 -5.25 4.10 -17.73
CA ILE A 10 -6.62 3.82 -17.28
C ILE A 10 -6.83 4.38 -15.88
N PHE A 11 -5.84 4.25 -14.98
CA PHE A 11 -5.89 4.83 -13.64
C PHE A 11 -6.02 6.35 -13.68
N ILE A 12 -5.23 7.02 -14.51
CA ILE A 12 -5.31 8.48 -14.69
C ILE A 12 -6.70 8.89 -15.20
N LEU A 13 -7.21 8.19 -16.22
CA LEU A 13 -8.55 8.46 -16.75
C LEU A 13 -9.62 8.25 -15.66
N ALA A 14 -9.56 7.17 -14.90
CA ALA A 14 -10.52 6.89 -13.84
C ALA A 14 -10.49 7.94 -12.72
N ILE A 15 -9.30 8.45 -12.33
CA ILE A 15 -9.14 9.56 -11.39
C ILE A 15 -9.84 10.82 -11.92
N LEU A 16 -9.65 11.17 -13.18
CA LEU A 16 -10.29 12.33 -13.79
C LEU A 16 -11.81 12.18 -13.86
N VAL A 17 -12.29 10.97 -14.17
CA VAL A 17 -13.74 10.65 -14.18
C VAL A 17 -14.32 10.75 -12.78
N GLU A 18 -13.66 10.17 -11.76
CA GLU A 18 -14.13 10.24 -10.36
C GLU A 18 -14.18 11.71 -9.88
N LEU A 19 -13.14 12.49 -10.15
CA LEU A 19 -13.10 13.92 -9.80
C LEU A 19 -14.25 14.67 -10.49
N ALA A 20 -14.44 14.48 -11.80
CA ALA A 20 -15.51 15.12 -12.54
C ALA A 20 -16.90 14.72 -12.02
N TYR A 21 -17.09 13.44 -11.70
CA TYR A 21 -18.32 12.94 -11.09
C TYR A 21 -18.57 13.58 -9.73
N GLY A 22 -17.57 13.58 -8.83
CA GLY A 22 -17.68 14.18 -7.50
C GLY A 22 -18.04 15.67 -7.54
N LEU A 23 -17.46 16.42 -8.49
CA LEU A 23 -17.81 17.84 -8.72
C LEU A 23 -19.23 17.98 -9.26
N ALA A 24 -19.67 17.13 -10.18
CA ALA A 24 -21.00 17.19 -10.76
C ALA A 24 -22.12 16.86 -9.76
N VAL A 25 -21.86 15.97 -8.80
CA VAL A 25 -22.82 15.59 -7.76
C VAL A 25 -22.63 16.36 -6.44
N HIS A 26 -21.79 17.40 -6.43
CA HIS A 26 -21.47 18.22 -5.26
C HIS A 26 -20.93 17.42 -4.05
N ARG A 27 -20.24 16.31 -4.33
CA ARG A 27 -19.56 15.47 -3.34
C ARG A 27 -18.10 15.28 -3.75
N ASN A 28 -17.31 16.33 -3.65
CA ASN A 28 -15.88 16.26 -3.98
C ASN A 28 -15.11 15.58 -2.84
N THR A 29 -14.39 14.49 -3.17
CA THR A 29 -13.53 13.71 -2.26
C THR A 29 -12.04 14.05 -2.43
N TYR A 30 -11.70 15.07 -3.22
CA TYR A 30 -10.33 15.43 -3.56
C TYR A 30 -9.91 16.75 -2.91
N ARG A 31 -8.79 16.74 -2.18
CA ARG A 31 -8.01 17.92 -1.82
C ARG A 31 -6.69 17.91 -2.59
N LEU A 32 -6.35 19.04 -3.19
CA LEU A 32 -5.21 19.15 -4.10
C LEU A 32 -3.89 18.69 -3.48
N ASN A 33 -3.62 19.13 -2.24
CA ASN A 33 -2.36 18.82 -1.55
C ASN A 33 -2.23 17.34 -1.20
N ASP A 34 -3.33 16.71 -0.76
CA ASP A 34 -3.35 15.28 -0.45
C ASP A 34 -3.16 14.45 -1.73
N SER A 35 -3.87 14.81 -2.80
CA SER A 35 -3.75 14.18 -4.11
C SER A 35 -2.31 14.29 -4.66
N PHE A 36 -1.67 15.45 -4.56
CA PHE A 36 -0.27 15.61 -4.97
C PHE A 36 0.68 14.75 -4.15
N SER A 37 0.48 14.68 -2.82
CA SER A 37 1.28 13.80 -1.95
C SER A 37 1.10 12.33 -2.35
N SER A 38 -0.13 11.91 -2.63
CA SER A 38 -0.46 10.54 -3.07
C SER A 38 0.20 10.19 -4.39
N LEU A 39 0.09 11.06 -5.40
CA LEU A 39 0.73 10.88 -6.70
C LEU A 39 2.26 10.89 -6.61
N ALA A 40 2.85 11.78 -5.80
CA ALA A 40 4.30 11.81 -5.58
C ALA A 40 4.82 10.51 -4.96
N LEU A 41 4.10 9.93 -3.99
CA LEU A 41 4.43 8.62 -3.42
C LEU A 41 4.28 7.50 -4.45
N GLY A 42 3.29 7.58 -5.35
CA GLY A 42 3.15 6.67 -6.49
C GLY A 42 4.37 6.70 -7.41
N VAL A 43 4.81 7.90 -7.79
CA VAL A 43 6.02 8.12 -8.63
C VAL A 43 7.26 7.55 -7.93
N LEU A 44 7.47 7.86 -6.64
CA LEU A 44 8.60 7.34 -5.87
C LEU A 44 8.57 5.81 -5.76
N SER A 45 7.38 5.21 -5.68
CA SER A 45 7.25 3.76 -5.62
C SER A 45 7.66 3.08 -6.94
N GLN A 46 7.49 3.73 -8.08
CA GLN A 46 7.96 3.21 -9.37
C GLN A 46 9.50 3.23 -9.45
N ALA A 47 10.15 4.28 -8.93
CA ALA A 47 11.61 4.35 -8.89
C ALA A 47 12.25 3.17 -8.13
N ARG A 48 11.59 2.65 -7.06
CA ARG A 48 12.06 1.46 -6.33
C ARG A 48 12.09 0.18 -7.18
N ARG A 49 11.30 0.11 -8.26
CA ARG A 49 11.14 -1.09 -9.09
C ARG A 49 12.48 -1.65 -9.56
N PHE A 50 13.42 -0.76 -9.87
CA PHE A 50 14.79 -1.13 -10.24
C PHE A 50 15.52 -1.94 -9.16
N VAL A 51 15.19 -1.70 -7.87
CA VAL A 51 15.78 -2.44 -6.74
C VAL A 51 14.96 -3.68 -6.38
N THR A 52 13.63 -3.59 -6.43
CA THR A 52 12.71 -4.64 -5.95
C THR A 52 12.74 -5.90 -6.82
N LEU A 53 12.78 -5.74 -8.14
CA LEU A 53 12.86 -6.88 -9.06
C LEU A 53 14.17 -7.65 -8.88
N GLY A 54 15.25 -6.94 -8.50
CA GLY A 54 16.53 -7.59 -8.19
C GLY A 54 16.46 -8.50 -6.96
N VAL A 55 15.94 -8.01 -5.83
CA VAL A 55 15.92 -8.81 -4.58
C VAL A 55 14.92 -9.96 -4.66
N GLY A 56 13.67 -9.70 -5.02
CA GLY A 56 12.64 -10.75 -5.08
C GLY A 56 12.93 -11.80 -6.15
N GLY A 57 13.39 -11.38 -7.33
CA GLY A 57 13.78 -12.28 -8.41
C GLY A 57 15.01 -13.12 -8.07
N TYR A 58 16.00 -12.52 -7.38
CA TYR A 58 17.19 -13.25 -6.92
C TYR A 58 16.82 -14.31 -5.89
N VAL A 59 15.98 -14.00 -4.92
CA VAL A 59 15.50 -14.97 -3.92
C VAL A 59 14.69 -16.08 -4.58
N TYR A 60 13.81 -15.74 -5.53
CA TYR A 60 13.09 -16.73 -6.32
C TYR A 60 14.07 -17.68 -7.05
N HIS A 61 15.06 -17.12 -7.72
CA HIS A 61 16.09 -17.90 -8.44
C HIS A 61 16.86 -18.82 -7.48
N LEU A 62 17.32 -18.31 -6.34
CA LEU A 62 18.03 -19.12 -5.34
C LEU A 62 17.18 -20.29 -4.85
N ILE A 63 15.91 -20.06 -4.53
CA ILE A 63 14.99 -21.10 -4.04
C ILE A 63 14.79 -22.17 -5.13
N THR A 64 14.45 -21.77 -6.35
CA THR A 64 14.15 -22.71 -7.43
C THR A 64 15.37 -23.53 -7.85
N VAL A 65 16.55 -22.92 -7.93
CA VAL A 65 17.80 -23.62 -8.30
C VAL A 65 18.32 -24.48 -7.16
N TYR A 66 18.38 -23.95 -5.93
CA TYR A 66 18.92 -24.66 -4.78
C TYR A 66 18.10 -25.91 -4.43
N PHE A 67 16.78 -25.80 -4.46
CA PHE A 67 15.89 -26.95 -4.17
C PHE A 67 15.56 -27.78 -5.41
N SER A 68 16.07 -27.41 -6.59
CA SER A 68 15.79 -28.12 -7.87
C SER A 68 14.29 -28.39 -8.05
N LEU A 69 13.44 -27.38 -7.74
CA LEU A 69 12.00 -27.55 -7.72
C LEU A 69 11.44 -27.69 -9.14
N PRO A 70 10.56 -28.67 -9.38
CA PRO A 70 9.83 -28.74 -10.64
C PRO A 70 8.89 -27.54 -10.71
N LEU A 71 8.96 -26.78 -11.80
CA LEU A 71 8.00 -25.69 -12.03
C LEU A 71 6.70 -26.26 -12.60
N MET A 72 5.60 -25.66 -12.17
CA MET A 72 4.26 -25.94 -12.72
C MET A 72 4.18 -25.44 -14.16
N ASP A 73 3.37 -26.12 -14.97
CA ASP A 73 3.17 -25.72 -16.36
C ASP A 73 2.24 -24.48 -16.43
N ALA A 74 2.80 -23.38 -16.95
CA ALA A 74 2.05 -22.12 -17.15
C ALA A 74 0.98 -22.21 -18.26
N SER A 75 0.96 -23.27 -19.08
CA SER A 75 -0.09 -23.48 -20.06
C SER A 75 -1.40 -24.02 -19.46
N HIS A 76 -1.33 -24.60 -18.25
CA HIS A 76 -2.51 -25.12 -17.56
C HIS A 76 -3.24 -24.04 -16.79
N TRP A 77 -4.54 -23.91 -17.01
CA TRP A 77 -5.42 -22.95 -16.30
C TRP A 77 -5.36 -23.10 -14.77
N PHE A 78 -5.20 -24.33 -14.26
CA PHE A 78 -5.11 -24.62 -12.83
C PHE A 78 -3.92 -23.91 -12.16
N THR A 79 -2.78 -23.79 -12.85
CA THR A 79 -1.60 -23.06 -12.36
C THR A 79 -1.95 -21.60 -12.06
N TRP A 80 -2.74 -20.97 -12.92
CA TRP A 80 -3.18 -19.58 -12.74
C TRP A 80 -4.17 -19.40 -11.61
N VAL A 81 -5.15 -20.30 -11.49
CA VAL A 81 -6.12 -20.26 -10.40
C VAL A 81 -5.45 -20.48 -9.05
N LEU A 82 -4.59 -21.51 -8.95
CA LEU A 82 -3.83 -21.78 -7.73
C LEU A 82 -2.91 -20.60 -7.38
N ALA A 83 -2.21 -20.06 -8.37
CA ALA A 83 -1.34 -18.91 -8.18
C ALA A 83 -2.10 -17.67 -7.69
N MET A 84 -3.29 -17.38 -8.24
CA MET A 84 -4.12 -16.25 -7.80
C MET A 84 -4.58 -16.42 -6.35
N VAL A 85 -5.09 -17.58 -5.99
CA VAL A 85 -5.55 -17.87 -4.62
C VAL A 85 -4.38 -17.82 -3.63
N LEU A 86 -3.26 -18.45 -3.98
CA LEU A 86 -2.09 -18.48 -3.09
C LEU A 86 -1.42 -17.12 -2.99
N TYR A 87 -1.37 -16.33 -4.09
CA TYR A 87 -0.85 -14.96 -4.06
C TYR A 87 -1.67 -14.09 -3.10
N ASP A 88 -3.00 -14.13 -3.23
CA ASP A 88 -3.88 -13.30 -2.40
C ASP A 88 -3.87 -13.74 -0.93
N PHE A 89 -3.70 -15.05 -0.66
CA PHE A 89 -3.44 -15.57 0.69
C PHE A 89 -2.11 -15.02 1.27
N CYS A 90 -1.03 -15.05 0.51
CA CYS A 90 0.25 -14.49 0.91
C CYS A 90 0.16 -12.97 1.14
N TYR A 91 -0.58 -12.28 0.25
CA TYR A 91 -0.87 -10.85 0.38
C TYR A 91 -1.64 -10.54 1.67
N TYR A 92 -2.68 -11.31 2.01
CA TYR A 92 -3.44 -11.15 3.25
C TYR A 92 -2.51 -11.16 4.48
N TRP A 93 -1.58 -12.12 4.57
CA TRP A 93 -0.66 -12.20 5.70
C TRP A 93 0.38 -11.09 5.71
N LEU A 94 0.90 -10.71 4.54
CA LEU A 94 1.77 -9.53 4.41
C LEU A 94 1.04 -8.27 4.88
N HIS A 95 -0.19 -8.07 4.45
CA HIS A 95 -0.99 -6.90 4.74
C HIS A 95 -1.38 -6.85 6.23
N ARG A 96 -1.88 -7.96 6.79
CA ARG A 96 -2.21 -8.09 8.20
C ARG A 96 -1.01 -7.81 9.09
N LEU A 97 0.12 -8.45 8.86
CA LEU A 97 1.34 -8.19 9.62
C LEU A 97 1.93 -6.80 9.33
N GLY A 98 1.65 -6.24 8.15
CA GLY A 98 1.89 -4.85 7.79
C GLY A 98 1.23 -3.87 8.76
N HIS A 99 0.06 -4.20 9.29
CA HIS A 99 -0.63 -3.41 10.32
C HIS A 99 -0.21 -3.80 11.74
N GLU A 100 -0.04 -5.09 12.01
CA GLU A 100 0.16 -5.59 13.38
C GLU A 100 1.62 -5.51 13.88
N ARG A 101 2.63 -5.24 13.01
CA ARG A 101 4.06 -5.23 13.35
C ARG A 101 4.73 -3.94 12.95
N THR A 102 5.42 -3.30 13.90
CA THR A 102 5.96 -1.94 13.75
C THR A 102 6.87 -1.78 12.53
N ILE A 103 7.80 -2.71 12.27
CA ILE A 103 8.71 -2.63 11.11
C ILE A 103 7.96 -2.76 9.77
N LEU A 104 6.93 -3.60 9.71
CA LEU A 104 6.11 -3.78 8.50
C LEU A 104 5.12 -2.62 8.35
N TRP A 105 4.59 -2.10 9.47
CA TRP A 105 3.79 -0.87 9.48
C TRP A 105 4.59 0.31 8.95
N ALA A 106 5.85 0.47 9.36
CA ALA A 106 6.73 1.51 8.84
C ALA A 106 6.87 1.47 7.31
N ALA A 107 6.81 0.26 6.73
CA ALA A 107 6.79 0.06 5.29
C ALA A 107 5.39 0.21 4.65
N HIS A 108 4.31 0.25 5.42
CA HIS A 108 2.93 0.30 4.91
C HIS A 108 2.20 1.61 5.23
N VAL A 109 2.54 2.27 6.32
CA VAL A 109 1.85 3.45 6.84
C VAL A 109 1.63 4.56 5.82
N ALA A 110 2.55 4.77 4.87
CA ALA A 110 2.42 5.80 3.85
C ALA A 110 1.11 5.67 3.05
N HIS A 111 0.62 4.45 2.85
CA HIS A 111 -0.63 4.16 2.18
C HIS A 111 -1.85 4.68 2.97
N HIS A 112 -1.84 4.54 4.30
CA HIS A 112 -2.94 4.94 5.20
C HIS A 112 -2.93 6.40 5.64
N GLN A 113 -1.90 7.19 5.29
CA GLN A 113 -1.76 8.57 5.77
C GLN A 113 -2.70 9.57 5.09
N SER A 114 -3.31 9.20 3.95
CA SER A 114 -4.29 10.06 3.31
C SER A 114 -5.49 10.25 4.22
N GLU A 115 -5.89 11.49 4.42
CA GLU A 115 -7.09 11.86 5.17
C GLU A 115 -8.30 12.05 4.24
N ASP A 116 -8.09 11.85 2.95
CA ASP A 116 -9.12 11.72 1.92
C ASP A 116 -9.11 10.30 1.36
N TYR A 117 -10.23 9.90 0.79
CA TYR A 117 -10.35 8.57 0.20
C TYR A 117 -10.93 8.66 -1.21
N ASN A 118 -10.07 8.44 -2.18
CA ASN A 118 -10.38 8.55 -3.61
C ASN A 118 -9.33 7.76 -4.42
N LEU A 119 -9.48 7.66 -5.72
CA LEU A 119 -8.60 6.86 -6.56
C LEU A 119 -7.11 7.30 -6.53
N THR A 120 -6.78 8.55 -6.13
CA THR A 120 -5.37 8.90 -5.91
C THR A 120 -4.79 8.24 -4.67
N THR A 121 -5.62 7.92 -3.66
CA THR A 121 -5.20 7.18 -2.46
C THR A 121 -4.68 5.78 -2.83
N ALA A 122 -5.26 5.12 -3.83
CA ALA A 122 -4.75 3.86 -4.37
C ALA A 122 -3.30 3.95 -4.86
N LEU A 123 -2.91 5.11 -5.41
CA LEU A 123 -1.56 5.35 -5.92
C LEU A 123 -0.57 5.76 -4.83
N ARG A 124 -1.04 6.00 -3.61
CA ARG A 124 -0.21 6.32 -2.44
C ARG A 124 0.52 5.08 -1.96
N GLN A 125 1.57 4.71 -2.67
CA GLN A 125 2.32 3.48 -2.44
C GLN A 125 3.57 3.73 -1.58
N THR A 126 3.99 2.68 -0.87
CA THR A 126 5.26 2.67 -0.11
C THR A 126 6.45 2.32 -0.99
N SER A 127 7.63 2.82 -0.64
CA SER A 127 8.88 2.49 -1.34
C SER A 127 9.76 1.50 -0.57
N THR A 128 9.44 1.15 0.68
CA THR A 128 10.28 0.31 1.55
C THR A 128 9.78 -1.13 1.71
N GLY A 129 8.56 -1.45 1.25
CA GLY A 129 7.96 -2.78 1.36
C GLY A 129 8.76 -3.92 0.73
N PHE A 130 9.67 -3.61 -0.21
CA PHE A 130 10.53 -4.62 -0.84
C PHE A 130 11.54 -5.26 0.12
N LEU A 131 11.87 -4.62 1.23
CA LEU A 131 12.89 -5.13 2.17
C LEU A 131 12.46 -6.45 2.80
N LEU A 132 11.18 -6.60 3.15
CA LEU A 132 10.67 -7.77 3.85
C LEU A 132 9.48 -8.45 3.14
N GLY A 133 8.83 -7.77 2.20
CA GLY A 133 7.60 -8.26 1.55
C GLY A 133 7.77 -9.59 0.81
N TRP A 134 8.94 -9.82 0.19
CA TRP A 134 9.23 -11.05 -0.56
C TRP A 134 9.15 -12.32 0.31
N ILE A 135 9.39 -12.20 1.63
CA ILE A 135 9.36 -13.34 2.56
C ILE A 135 7.98 -14.02 2.54
N PHE A 136 6.93 -13.25 2.40
CA PHE A 136 5.56 -13.75 2.41
C PHE A 136 5.19 -14.54 1.15
N TYR A 137 5.90 -14.33 0.04
CA TYR A 137 5.66 -15.03 -1.23
C TYR A 137 6.52 -16.28 -1.41
N ILE A 138 7.39 -16.62 -0.45
CA ILE A 138 8.18 -17.88 -0.46
C ILE A 138 7.28 -19.11 -0.67
N PRO A 139 6.06 -19.22 -0.09
CA PRO A 139 5.20 -20.38 -0.35
C PRO A 139 4.89 -20.59 -1.84
N MET A 140 4.72 -19.51 -2.63
CA MET A 140 4.51 -19.62 -4.08
C MET A 140 5.74 -20.21 -4.78
N TYR A 141 6.94 -19.83 -4.35
CA TYR A 141 8.20 -20.32 -4.92
C TYR A 141 8.39 -21.81 -4.60
N LEU A 142 8.08 -22.22 -3.37
CA LEU A 142 8.19 -23.62 -2.93
C LEU A 142 7.17 -24.54 -3.62
N VAL A 143 6.00 -24.02 -3.99
CA VAL A 143 4.99 -24.77 -4.77
C VAL A 143 5.41 -24.90 -6.25
N GLY A 144 6.40 -24.13 -6.69
CA GLY A 144 6.90 -24.15 -8.07
C GLY A 144 6.07 -23.31 -9.04
N ILE A 145 5.41 -22.25 -8.55
CA ILE A 145 4.71 -21.31 -9.45
C ILE A 145 5.75 -20.59 -10.31
N PRO A 146 5.63 -20.60 -11.66
CA PRO A 146 6.56 -19.90 -12.54
C PRO A 146 6.63 -18.41 -12.30
N ALA A 147 7.80 -17.78 -12.42
CA ALA A 147 8.01 -16.37 -12.13
C ALA A 147 7.08 -15.44 -12.92
N GLU A 148 6.86 -15.73 -14.20
CA GLU A 148 5.94 -14.97 -15.05
C GLU A 148 4.49 -15.04 -14.57
N VAL A 149 4.06 -16.17 -13.99
CA VAL A 149 2.74 -16.33 -13.39
C VAL A 149 2.66 -15.51 -12.11
N VAL A 150 3.67 -15.59 -11.22
CA VAL A 150 3.74 -14.80 -9.97
C VAL A 150 3.63 -13.30 -10.26
N VAL A 151 4.41 -12.80 -11.22
CA VAL A 151 4.39 -11.37 -11.60
C VAL A 151 3.05 -10.96 -12.20
N THR A 152 2.45 -11.83 -12.99
CA THR A 152 1.16 -11.51 -13.65
C THR A 152 0.00 -11.51 -12.65
N VAL A 153 -0.12 -12.53 -11.79
CA VAL A 153 -1.19 -12.57 -10.77
C VAL A 153 -1.02 -11.44 -9.74
N GLY A 154 0.23 -11.11 -9.39
CA GLY A 154 0.52 -9.95 -8.53
C GLY A 154 0.10 -8.63 -9.18
N SER A 155 0.30 -8.48 -10.49
CA SER A 155 -0.18 -7.31 -11.23
C SER A 155 -1.71 -7.23 -11.25
N ILE A 156 -2.40 -8.36 -11.47
CA ILE A 156 -3.87 -8.43 -11.45
C ILE A 156 -4.41 -8.06 -10.07
N ASN A 157 -3.81 -8.61 -9.01
CA ASN A 157 -4.20 -8.30 -7.63
C ASN A 157 -4.04 -6.80 -7.31
N LEU A 158 -2.93 -6.19 -7.72
CA LEU A 158 -2.70 -4.75 -7.52
C LEU A 158 -3.65 -3.87 -8.35
N ILE A 159 -3.93 -4.25 -9.61
CA ILE A 159 -4.89 -3.54 -10.47
C ILE A 159 -6.30 -3.61 -9.87
N TYR A 160 -6.69 -4.79 -9.36
CA TYR A 160 -7.96 -4.94 -8.67
C TYR A 160 -8.09 -3.98 -7.48
N GLN A 161 -7.05 -3.82 -6.69
CA GLN A 161 -7.07 -2.95 -5.51
C GLN A 161 -7.18 -1.46 -5.84
N PHE A 162 -7.00 -1.04 -7.09
CA PHE A 162 -7.13 0.36 -7.46
C PHE A 162 -8.57 0.87 -7.31
N TRP A 163 -9.55 0.18 -7.89
CA TRP A 163 -10.94 0.65 -7.94
C TRP A 163 -11.66 0.63 -6.58
N VAL A 164 -11.15 -0.11 -5.61
CA VAL A 164 -11.76 -0.16 -4.27
C VAL A 164 -11.53 1.12 -3.47
N HIS A 165 -10.64 2.02 -3.90
CA HIS A 165 -10.33 3.28 -3.23
C HIS A 165 -11.26 4.41 -3.67
N THR A 166 -12.56 4.28 -3.42
CA THR A 166 -13.54 5.33 -3.74
C THR A 166 -14.65 5.40 -2.70
N GLU A 167 -15.13 6.63 -2.42
CA GLU A 167 -16.32 6.88 -1.61
C GLU A 167 -17.62 6.89 -2.43
N HIS A 168 -17.54 6.83 -3.75
CA HIS A 168 -18.72 7.01 -4.61
C HIS A 168 -19.49 5.73 -4.87
N LEU A 169 -18.95 4.57 -4.52
CA LEU A 169 -19.61 3.29 -4.68
C LEU A 169 -20.20 2.81 -3.34
N PRO A 170 -21.50 2.44 -3.32
CA PRO A 170 -22.16 1.89 -2.14
C PRO A 170 -21.72 0.45 -1.87
N LYS A 171 -22.29 -0.15 -0.82
CA LYS A 171 -22.19 -1.59 -0.58
C LYS A 171 -22.72 -2.39 -1.78
N LEU A 172 -21.99 -3.44 -2.18
CA LEU A 172 -22.28 -4.24 -3.37
C LEU A 172 -23.00 -5.58 -3.04
N GLY A 173 -23.56 -5.70 -1.86
CA GLY A 173 -24.39 -6.83 -1.45
C GLY A 173 -23.65 -8.17 -1.46
N TRP A 174 -24.16 -9.17 -2.19
CA TRP A 174 -23.58 -10.52 -2.20
C TRP A 174 -22.14 -10.59 -2.68
N TYR A 175 -21.69 -9.64 -3.50
CA TYR A 175 -20.32 -9.59 -4.00
C TYR A 175 -19.30 -9.41 -2.86
N GLU A 176 -19.68 -8.70 -1.79
CA GLU A 176 -18.87 -8.46 -0.58
C GLU A 176 -18.73 -9.71 0.32
N TRP A 177 -19.36 -10.82 -0.04
CA TRP A 177 -19.12 -12.07 0.66
C TRP A 177 -17.83 -12.76 0.21
N ILE A 178 -17.41 -12.51 -1.02
CA ILE A 178 -16.26 -13.19 -1.65
C ILE A 178 -15.14 -12.21 -1.93
N PHE A 179 -15.47 -11.05 -2.51
CA PHE A 179 -14.49 -10.10 -3.01
C PHE A 179 -14.41 -8.83 -2.14
N VAL A 180 -13.22 -8.24 -2.08
CA VAL A 180 -13.01 -6.92 -1.46
C VAL A 180 -13.69 -5.86 -2.32
N THR A 181 -14.46 -4.98 -1.69
CA THR A 181 -15.18 -3.88 -2.33
C THR A 181 -14.75 -2.54 -1.75
N PRO A 182 -15.18 -1.41 -2.34
CA PRO A 182 -14.95 -0.10 -1.73
C PRO A 182 -15.43 0.00 -0.29
N SER A 183 -16.60 -0.57 0.05
CA SER A 183 -17.11 -0.59 1.43
C SER A 183 -16.17 -1.34 2.38
N ASN A 184 -15.71 -2.54 2.01
CA ASN A 184 -14.75 -3.30 2.83
C ASN A 184 -13.44 -2.53 3.01
N HIS A 185 -12.97 -1.84 1.95
CA HIS A 185 -11.67 -1.18 1.96
C HIS A 185 -11.72 0.20 2.62
N ARG A 186 -12.88 0.88 2.62
CA ARG A 186 -13.11 2.08 3.46
C ARG A 186 -12.93 1.76 4.95
N VAL A 187 -13.51 0.64 5.42
CA VAL A 187 -13.30 0.12 6.79
C VAL A 187 -11.82 -0.11 7.06
N HIS A 188 -11.09 -0.71 6.11
CA HIS A 188 -9.67 -0.97 6.24
C HIS A 188 -8.84 0.32 6.42
N HIS A 189 -9.19 1.39 5.70
CA HIS A 189 -8.51 2.68 5.79
C HIS A 189 -8.98 3.58 6.95
N ALA A 190 -9.95 3.11 7.75
CA ALA A 190 -10.52 3.86 8.83
C ALA A 190 -9.66 3.85 10.10
N GLN A 191 -9.67 4.97 10.82
CA GLN A 191 -9.03 5.06 12.15
C GLN A 191 -10.03 4.97 13.31
N ASN A 192 -11.32 4.75 13.05
CA ASN A 192 -12.34 4.49 14.07
C ASN A 192 -12.00 3.24 14.89
N ASP A 193 -12.31 3.22 16.18
CA ASP A 193 -11.95 2.10 17.07
C ASP A 193 -12.47 0.74 16.60
N ILE A 194 -13.71 0.71 16.10
CA ILE A 194 -14.35 -0.53 15.62
C ILE A 194 -13.73 -1.05 14.31
N TYR A 195 -13.13 -0.18 13.51
CA TYR A 195 -12.57 -0.48 12.18
C TYR A 195 -11.07 -0.75 12.19
N LEU A 196 -10.38 -0.41 13.29
CA LEU A 196 -8.94 -0.63 13.39
C LEU A 196 -8.58 -2.11 13.20
N ASP A 197 -7.52 -2.31 12.41
CA ASP A 197 -6.97 -3.66 12.18
C ASP A 197 -8.00 -4.64 11.61
N ARG A 198 -8.79 -4.19 10.62
CA ARG A 198 -9.82 -4.97 9.92
C ARG A 198 -9.60 -4.99 8.40
N ASN A 199 -10.19 -6.00 7.75
CA ASN A 199 -10.35 -6.13 6.30
C ASN A 199 -9.03 -6.05 5.51
N TYR A 200 -8.12 -6.99 5.73
CA TYR A 200 -6.79 -7.04 5.10
C TYR A 200 -6.76 -7.68 3.71
N GLY A 201 -7.85 -8.27 3.23
CA GLY A 201 -7.91 -8.91 1.92
C GLY A 201 -7.50 -7.98 0.78
N GLY A 202 -6.83 -8.52 -0.24
CA GLY A 202 -6.51 -7.79 -1.47
C GLY A 202 -7.58 -7.95 -2.54
N LEU A 203 -7.81 -9.19 -2.96
CA LEU A 203 -8.86 -9.57 -3.90
C LEU A 203 -10.03 -10.24 -3.18
N PHE A 204 -9.73 -11.19 -2.25
CA PHE A 204 -10.74 -11.97 -1.55
C PHE A 204 -10.88 -11.51 -0.10
N ILE A 205 -12.11 -11.12 0.28
CA ILE A 205 -12.49 -10.83 1.68
C ILE A 205 -12.65 -12.12 2.49
N LEU A 206 -12.62 -13.28 1.83
CA LEU A 206 -12.76 -14.59 2.47
C LEU A 206 -11.72 -14.85 3.54
N TRP A 207 -10.49 -14.34 3.38
CA TRP A 207 -9.44 -14.48 4.38
C TRP A 207 -9.80 -13.76 5.67
N ASP A 208 -10.35 -12.55 5.57
CA ASP A 208 -10.80 -11.80 6.75
C ASP A 208 -11.91 -12.51 7.50
N ARG A 209 -12.87 -13.11 6.77
CA ARG A 209 -13.91 -13.93 7.37
C ARG A 209 -13.35 -15.18 8.03
N LEU A 210 -12.42 -15.86 7.37
CA LEU A 210 -11.81 -17.09 7.86
C LEU A 210 -10.96 -16.86 9.12
N PHE A 211 -10.20 -15.76 9.16
CA PHE A 211 -9.27 -15.45 10.25
C PHE A 211 -9.82 -14.43 11.27
N GLY A 212 -11.11 -14.08 11.19
CA GLY A 212 -11.81 -13.26 12.18
C GLY A 212 -11.44 -11.77 12.16
N THR A 213 -10.92 -11.26 11.04
CA THR A 213 -10.58 -9.84 10.85
C THR A 213 -11.61 -9.07 10.03
N PHE A 214 -12.70 -9.72 9.62
CA PHE A 214 -13.77 -9.06 8.88
C PHE A 214 -14.58 -8.11 9.77
N GLN A 215 -14.85 -6.91 9.23
CA GLN A 215 -15.77 -5.93 9.79
C GLN A 215 -16.56 -5.29 8.65
N GLU A 216 -17.88 -5.27 8.78
CA GLU A 216 -18.76 -4.54 7.87
C GLU A 216 -18.69 -3.03 8.13
N GLU A 217 -18.80 -2.21 7.08
CA GLU A 217 -19.02 -0.78 7.20
C GLU A 217 -20.42 -0.51 7.76
N LEU A 218 -20.49 0.23 8.86
CA LEU A 218 -21.74 0.52 9.57
C LEU A 218 -22.26 1.91 9.19
N ASP A 219 -23.55 2.04 8.94
CA ASP A 219 -24.17 3.33 8.59
C ASP A 219 -24.16 4.30 9.76
N GLU A 220 -24.21 3.81 11.00
CA GLU A 220 -24.15 4.58 12.25
C GLU A 220 -22.75 5.00 12.66
N GLU A 221 -21.71 4.46 12.04
CA GLU A 221 -20.30 4.77 12.34
C GLU A 221 -19.59 5.28 11.08
N PRO A 222 -19.70 6.58 10.76
CA PRO A 222 -19.03 7.15 9.58
C PRO A 222 -17.52 6.96 9.61
N VAL A 223 -16.95 6.57 8.48
CA VAL A 223 -15.51 6.31 8.35
C VAL A 223 -14.71 7.61 8.49
N VAL A 224 -13.69 7.59 9.34
CA VAL A 224 -12.69 8.67 9.48
C VAL A 224 -11.36 8.15 8.95
N TYR A 225 -10.88 8.72 7.85
CA TYR A 225 -9.65 8.30 7.19
C TYR A 225 -8.40 8.91 7.82
N GLY A 226 -7.26 8.26 7.58
CA GLY A 226 -5.96 8.67 8.09
C GLY A 226 -5.40 7.72 9.15
N ILE A 227 -4.37 8.16 9.85
CA ILE A 227 -3.70 7.39 10.90
C ILE A 227 -3.80 8.07 12.25
N ARG A 228 -3.84 7.31 13.35
CA ARG A 228 -3.96 7.83 14.72
C ARG A 228 -2.80 8.70 15.20
N GLY A 229 -1.69 8.69 14.49
CA GLY A 229 -0.60 9.65 14.63
C GLY A 229 -0.45 10.46 13.36
N PRO A 230 -1.31 11.47 13.08
CA PRO A 230 -1.37 12.14 11.78
C PRO A 230 -0.01 12.75 11.42
N LEU A 231 0.37 12.56 10.17
CA LEU A 231 1.67 13.04 9.66
C LEU A 231 1.78 14.56 9.71
N LYS A 232 0.67 15.29 9.51
CA LYS A 232 0.60 16.76 9.41
C LYS A 232 1.69 17.32 8.49
N SER A 233 1.84 16.72 7.31
CA SER A 233 2.86 17.08 6.33
C SER A 233 2.54 16.53 4.95
N TRP A 234 2.79 17.31 3.91
CA TRP A 234 2.70 16.90 2.50
C TRP A 234 4.04 16.40 1.94
N ASN A 235 5.10 16.35 2.77
CA ASN A 235 6.43 15.92 2.34
C ASN A 235 6.47 14.38 2.17
N PRO A 236 6.65 13.86 0.94
CA PRO A 236 6.64 12.42 0.67
C PRO A 236 7.80 11.68 1.34
N VAL A 237 8.97 12.30 1.51
CA VAL A 237 10.10 11.68 2.22
C VAL A 237 9.76 11.48 3.70
N ARG A 238 9.14 12.49 4.33
CA ARG A 238 8.66 12.36 5.71
C ARG A 238 7.58 11.28 5.82
N ALA A 239 6.67 11.21 4.84
CA ALA A 239 5.64 10.18 4.78
C ALA A 239 6.22 8.75 4.82
N LEU A 240 7.31 8.52 4.10
CA LEU A 240 7.99 7.23 4.04
C LEU A 240 8.90 6.93 5.24
N THR A 241 9.36 7.93 5.98
CA THR A 241 10.46 7.75 6.95
C THR A 241 10.08 7.98 8.40
N HIS A 242 8.96 8.68 8.70
CA HIS A 242 8.66 9.14 10.07
C HIS A 242 8.55 7.99 11.09
N ILE A 243 7.95 6.85 10.74
CA ILE A 243 7.85 5.69 11.66
C ILE A 243 9.24 5.09 11.91
N TYR A 244 10.10 4.99 10.88
CA TYR A 244 11.47 4.52 11.07
C TYR A 244 12.27 5.46 11.99
N VAL A 245 12.09 6.79 11.84
CA VAL A 245 12.71 7.79 12.70
C VAL A 245 12.19 7.66 14.14
N ASP A 246 10.89 7.45 14.32
CA ASP A 246 10.29 7.27 15.64
C ASP A 246 10.80 5.98 16.31
N MET A 247 10.87 4.87 15.57
CA MET A 247 11.44 3.61 16.06
C MET A 247 12.90 3.78 16.47
N ALA A 248 13.71 4.42 15.63
CA ALA A 248 15.12 4.68 15.94
C ALA A 248 15.27 5.56 17.19
N ARG A 249 14.43 6.60 17.32
CA ARG A 249 14.40 7.50 18.48
C ARG A 249 14.01 6.74 19.76
N ASP A 250 12.94 5.96 19.73
CA ASP A 250 12.48 5.18 20.88
C ASP A 250 13.52 4.12 21.27
N SER A 251 14.11 3.43 20.29
CA SER A 251 15.22 2.47 20.49
C SER A 251 16.45 3.13 21.10
N TRP A 252 16.80 4.36 20.70
CA TRP A 252 17.92 5.10 21.25
C TRP A 252 17.66 5.55 22.69
N ARG A 253 16.45 6.05 23.00
CA ARG A 253 16.10 6.66 24.29
C ARG A 253 15.89 5.68 25.41
N THR A 254 15.35 4.47 25.13
CA THR A 254 15.07 3.48 26.19
C THR A 254 16.38 3.03 26.87
N ALA A 255 16.32 2.88 28.19
CA ALA A 255 17.42 2.36 28.98
C ALA A 255 17.56 0.83 28.85
N ASP A 256 16.46 0.11 28.60
CA ASP A 256 16.47 -1.35 28.46
C ASP A 256 16.96 -1.75 27.05
N TRP A 257 18.09 -2.46 27.01
CA TRP A 257 18.67 -2.93 25.75
C TRP A 257 17.79 -3.95 25.01
N ARG A 258 16.94 -4.70 25.72
CA ARG A 258 15.97 -5.63 25.10
C ARG A 258 14.88 -4.85 24.38
N ASP A 259 14.43 -3.78 24.99
CA ASP A 259 13.42 -2.90 24.40
C ASP A 259 13.97 -2.15 23.17
N LYS A 260 15.30 -1.88 23.11
CA LYS A 260 15.93 -1.34 21.90
C LYS A 260 15.72 -2.22 20.65
N LEU A 261 15.74 -3.54 20.83
CA LEU A 261 15.45 -4.49 19.73
C LEU A 261 13.95 -4.72 19.55
N ARG A 262 13.22 -4.77 20.67
CA ARG A 262 11.79 -5.04 20.66
C ARG A 262 10.98 -3.96 19.93
N VAL A 263 11.38 -2.69 19.98
CA VAL A 263 10.76 -1.58 19.21
C VAL A 263 10.54 -1.94 17.74
N TRP A 264 11.48 -2.65 17.14
CA TRP A 264 11.46 -2.97 15.70
C TRP A 264 10.44 -4.05 15.30
N VAL A 265 10.15 -4.99 16.22
CA VAL A 265 9.36 -6.19 15.92
C VAL A 265 8.07 -6.32 16.73
N SER A 266 7.81 -5.39 17.65
CA SER A 266 6.62 -5.37 18.50
C SER A 266 5.34 -5.10 17.70
N ARG A 267 4.21 -5.20 18.40
CA ARG A 267 2.94 -4.75 17.85
C ARG A 267 2.99 -3.25 17.52
N THR A 268 2.33 -2.86 16.47
CA THR A 268 2.15 -1.46 16.07
C THR A 268 1.64 -0.63 17.24
N GLY A 269 2.26 0.54 17.45
CA GLY A 269 1.92 1.43 18.57
C GLY A 269 2.56 1.06 19.92
N TRP A 270 3.23 -0.08 20.05
CA TRP A 270 3.98 -0.40 21.28
C TRP A 270 5.22 0.49 21.42
N ARG A 271 5.46 0.98 22.63
CA ARG A 271 6.64 1.78 22.98
C ARG A 271 7.23 1.29 24.32
N PRO A 272 8.56 1.40 24.54
CA PRO A 272 9.17 1.18 25.84
C PRO A 272 8.48 2.02 26.92
N ALA A 273 8.26 1.45 28.10
CA ALA A 273 7.51 2.10 29.17
C ALA A 273 8.17 3.39 29.66
N ASP A 274 9.49 3.41 29.77
CA ASP A 274 10.30 4.57 30.16
C ASP A 274 10.20 5.72 29.13
N VAL A 275 10.23 5.38 27.85
CA VAL A 275 10.06 6.36 26.76
C VAL A 275 8.63 6.86 26.69
N ALA A 276 7.64 5.97 26.83
CA ALA A 276 6.23 6.36 26.80
C ALA A 276 5.86 7.28 27.99
N ALA A 277 6.48 7.09 29.15
CA ALA A 277 6.27 7.94 30.33
C ALA A 277 6.93 9.32 30.17
N SER A 278 8.12 9.39 29.55
CA SER A 278 8.87 10.64 29.36
C SER A 278 8.42 11.46 28.15
N ASP A 279 7.82 10.81 27.15
CA ASP A 279 7.37 11.41 25.88
C ASP A 279 6.01 10.80 25.46
N PRO A 280 4.93 11.12 26.19
CA PRO A 280 3.59 10.59 25.90
C PRO A 280 3.10 11.10 24.55
N ARG A 281 2.57 10.19 23.71
CA ARG A 281 1.93 10.56 22.46
C ARG A 281 0.46 10.92 22.70
N GLU A 282 0.02 11.99 22.08
CA GLU A 282 -1.40 12.37 22.09
C GLU A 282 -2.23 11.28 21.43
N LYS A 283 -3.31 10.87 22.08
CA LYS A 283 -4.30 9.99 21.48
C LYS A 283 -5.30 10.84 20.73
N ILE A 284 -5.43 10.58 19.45
CA ILE A 284 -6.42 11.25 18.62
C ILE A 284 -7.77 10.57 18.85
N ASP A 285 -8.78 11.37 19.11
CA ASP A 285 -10.18 10.94 19.10
C ASP A 285 -10.72 11.08 17.69
N PRO A 286 -11.10 9.98 17.01
CA PRO A 286 -11.67 10.05 15.66
C PRO A 286 -12.93 10.93 15.56
N ALA A 287 -13.72 11.02 16.64
CA ALA A 287 -14.93 11.84 16.66
C ALA A 287 -14.64 13.36 16.57
N HIS A 288 -13.43 13.78 16.96
CA HIS A 288 -12.98 15.17 16.92
C HIS A 288 -11.84 15.39 15.94
N PHE A 289 -11.65 14.46 15.01
CA PHE A 289 -10.57 14.54 14.03
C PHE A 289 -10.77 15.68 13.04
N VAL A 290 -9.76 16.53 12.92
CA VAL A 290 -9.72 17.62 11.94
C VAL A 290 -8.63 17.34 10.90
N LYS A 291 -9.03 17.30 9.63
CA LYS A 291 -8.12 17.07 8.52
C LYS A 291 -7.04 18.16 8.44
N TYR A 292 -5.79 17.73 8.21
CA TYR A 292 -4.67 18.63 7.96
C TYR A 292 -4.80 19.27 6.59
N ASP A 293 -5.15 20.55 6.52
CA ASP A 293 -5.36 21.27 5.26
C ASP A 293 -4.85 22.73 5.32
N PRO A 294 -3.54 22.95 5.51
CA PRO A 294 -2.96 24.27 5.47
C PRO A 294 -3.11 24.88 4.07
N ARG A 295 -3.46 26.15 4.01
CA ARG A 295 -3.52 26.88 2.73
C ARG A 295 -2.14 26.96 2.09
N VAL A 296 -2.06 26.53 0.84
CA VAL A 296 -0.84 26.60 0.02
C VAL A 296 -1.04 27.67 -1.05
N PRO A 297 -0.11 28.64 -1.20
CA PRO A 297 -0.19 29.65 -2.27
C PRO A 297 -0.23 29.00 -3.66
N GLY A 298 -1.04 29.53 -4.58
CA GLY A 298 -1.21 29.01 -5.93
C GLY A 298 0.12 28.78 -6.71
N PRO A 299 1.10 29.71 -6.66
CA PRO A 299 2.40 29.47 -7.29
C PRO A 299 3.15 28.25 -6.76
N VAL A 300 3.02 27.91 -5.47
CA VAL A 300 3.64 26.72 -4.86
C VAL A 300 2.95 25.44 -5.37
N SER A 301 1.61 25.45 -5.49
CA SER A 301 0.87 24.33 -6.06
C SER A 301 1.22 24.10 -7.54
N LEU A 302 1.38 25.19 -8.32
CA LEU A 302 1.83 25.10 -9.71
C LEU A 302 3.25 24.55 -9.83
N TYR A 303 4.15 24.99 -8.94
CA TYR A 303 5.51 24.44 -8.88
C TYR A 303 5.51 22.95 -8.51
N ALA A 304 4.68 22.52 -7.55
CA ALA A 304 4.54 21.11 -7.18
C ALA A 304 4.01 20.26 -8.36
N LEU A 305 3.04 20.79 -9.13
CA LEU A 305 2.55 20.14 -10.34
C LEU A 305 3.67 20.00 -11.39
N PHE A 306 4.43 21.07 -11.61
CA PHE A 306 5.57 21.04 -12.54
C PHE A 306 6.59 19.96 -12.14
N GLN A 307 6.95 19.88 -10.84
CA GLN A 307 7.87 18.85 -10.33
C GLN A 307 7.32 17.43 -10.51
N LEU A 308 6.01 17.23 -10.25
CA LEU A 308 5.37 15.94 -10.45
C LEU A 308 5.40 15.50 -11.92
N VAL A 309 5.05 16.41 -12.84
CA VAL A 309 5.10 16.14 -14.28
C VAL A 309 6.54 15.84 -14.73
N ALA A 310 7.52 16.64 -14.29
CA ALA A 310 8.93 16.42 -14.60
C ALA A 310 9.43 15.05 -14.10
N ALA A 311 9.03 14.64 -12.89
CA ALA A 311 9.38 13.34 -12.34
C ALA A 311 8.75 12.18 -13.14
N VAL A 312 7.48 12.30 -13.56
CA VAL A 312 6.82 11.29 -14.40
C VAL A 312 7.52 11.18 -15.77
N LEU A 313 7.84 12.31 -16.40
CA LEU A 313 8.54 12.32 -17.68
C LEU A 313 9.96 11.71 -17.57
N LEU A 314 10.67 12.00 -16.48
CA LEU A 314 12.00 11.43 -16.22
C LEU A 314 11.91 9.89 -16.03
N LEU A 315 10.95 9.41 -15.26
CA LEU A 315 10.74 7.97 -15.09
C LEU A 315 10.42 7.28 -16.42
N ASN A 316 9.54 7.86 -17.22
CA ASN A 316 9.20 7.33 -18.55
C ASN A 316 10.43 7.30 -19.46
N PHE A 317 11.24 8.37 -19.44
CA PHE A 317 12.50 8.40 -20.19
C PHE A 317 13.46 7.29 -19.74
N MET A 318 13.62 7.09 -18.42
CA MET A 318 14.51 6.05 -17.87
C MET A 318 14.01 4.64 -18.25
N GLU A 319 12.71 4.37 -18.18
CA GLU A 319 12.12 3.08 -18.59
C GLU A 319 12.36 2.80 -20.08
N ASN A 320 12.19 3.80 -20.94
CA ASN A 320 12.44 3.64 -22.38
C ASN A 320 13.93 3.46 -22.69
N ALA A 321 14.82 4.13 -21.96
CA ALA A 321 16.27 3.98 -22.12
C ALA A 321 16.73 2.58 -21.68
N GLU A 322 16.17 2.02 -20.58
CA GLU A 322 16.45 0.66 -20.12
C GLU A 322 16.00 -0.38 -21.14
N LEU A 323 14.81 -0.23 -21.72
CA LEU A 323 14.30 -1.10 -22.77
C LEU A 323 15.19 -1.07 -24.01
N ALA A 324 15.64 0.11 -24.42
CA ALA A 324 16.55 0.27 -25.56
C ALA A 324 17.92 -0.37 -25.30
N TYR A 325 18.46 -0.21 -24.09
CA TYR A 325 19.73 -0.84 -23.68
C TYR A 325 19.60 -2.37 -23.62
N GLY A 326 18.52 -2.87 -23.02
CA GLY A 326 18.25 -4.32 -22.93
C GLY A 326 18.10 -4.99 -24.31
N GLN A 327 17.50 -4.30 -25.28
CA GLN A 327 17.40 -4.78 -26.67
C GLN A 327 18.76 -4.74 -27.39
N GLY A 328 19.62 -3.75 -27.09
CA GLY A 328 20.96 -3.64 -27.67
C GLY A 328 21.98 -4.65 -27.15
N VAL A 329 21.76 -5.22 -25.96
CA VAL A 329 22.61 -6.27 -25.38
C VAL A 329 22.16 -7.67 -25.83
N ALA A 330 20.93 -7.82 -26.33
CA ALA A 330 20.40 -9.09 -26.86
C ALA A 330 20.72 -9.33 -28.34
N LEU A 331 21.37 -8.39 -29.04
CA LEU A 331 21.90 -8.48 -30.40
C LEU A 331 23.42 -8.71 -30.37
#